data_93d88b62fe100b070cb56d9f7704e30d
#
_entry.id   93d88b62fe100b070cb56d9f7704e30d
#
_cell.length_a   1.000
_cell.length_b   1.000
_cell.length_c   1.000
_cell.angle_alpha   90.00
_cell.angle_beta   90.00
_cell.angle_gamma   90.00
#
_symmetry.space_group_name_H-M   'P 1'
#
loop_
_entity.id
_entity.type
_entity.pdbx_description
1 polymer ?
#
loop_
_entity_poly.entity_id
_entity_poly.type
_entity_poly.pdbx_seq_one_letter_code
_entity_poly.pdbx_strand_id
1 'polypeptide(L)'
;PSGKGGNFPVQSIGGNYTHVPLSPRTLNAWVKLVEEKKFGAEVVPGFQALSEGCTPYDINQMLNCVGDHQAAMQILREIINEEAADWDAQHPIPGPLPAGQLREPRGSDIAGTTSTVEEQIEWMFRAQNPVPVGNIYRKWIQIGLQKCVRMYNPTNILDVKQGPKEPFQSYVDRFYKSLR
;
A
#
# COMPACT_ATOMS: atom_id res chain seq x y z
N PRO A 1 -13.35 -1.25 -20.51
CA PRO A 1 -13.28 -1.48 -19.99
C PRO A 1 -13.40 -1.39 -18.81
N SER A 2 -12.91 -1.68 -18.49
CA SER A 2 -12.93 -1.63 -17.41
C SER A 2 -13.47 -0.55 -16.83
N GLY A 3 -13.93 0.19 -17.22
CA GLY A 3 -14.48 1.30 -16.63
C GLY A 3 -15.30 1.09 -15.45
N LYS A 4 -15.69 -0.10 -15.13
CA LYS A 4 -16.43 -0.26 -14.05
C LYS A 4 -15.77 0.09 -12.88
N GLY A 5 -16.08 0.84 -12.04
CA GLY A 5 -15.37 1.29 -10.91
C GLY A 5 -14.32 2.31 -11.24
N GLY A 6 -13.97 2.44 -12.49
CA GLY A 6 -13.10 3.47 -12.95
C GLY A 6 -11.69 3.44 -12.40
N ASN A 7 -11.27 2.32 -11.83
CA ASN A 7 -10.03 2.29 -11.10
C ASN A 7 -9.00 1.34 -11.63
N PHE A 8 -8.87 1.25 -12.94
CA PHE A 8 -7.87 0.36 -13.51
C PHE A 8 -6.81 1.20 -14.20
N PRO A 9 -5.70 1.50 -13.50
CA PRO A 9 -4.66 2.39 -14.04
C PRO A 9 -3.93 1.83 -15.24
N VAL A 10 -3.98 0.53 -15.48
CA VAL A 10 -3.37 -0.03 -16.65
C VAL A 10 -4.47 -0.57 -17.55
N GLN A 11 -4.52 -0.05 -18.77
CA GLN A 11 -5.55 -0.42 -19.71
C GLN A 11 -4.91 -1.01 -20.97
N SER A 12 -5.59 -2.00 -21.55
CA SER A 12 -5.13 -2.60 -22.79
C SER A 12 -5.87 -1.90 -23.94
N ILE A 13 -5.12 -1.21 -24.77
CA ILE A 13 -5.67 -0.48 -25.89
C ILE A 13 -4.89 -0.90 -27.13
N GLY A 14 -5.59 -1.49 -28.09
CA GLY A 14 -4.94 -1.89 -29.33
C GLY A 14 -3.80 -2.88 -29.13
N GLY A 15 -3.92 -3.74 -28.12
CA GLY A 15 -2.88 -4.71 -27.84
C GLY A 15 -1.75 -4.19 -26.97
N ASN A 16 -1.76 -2.91 -26.64
CA ASN A 16 -0.73 -2.32 -25.80
C ASN A 16 -1.28 -2.01 -24.43
N TYR A 17 -0.40 -2.12 -23.41
CA TYR A 17 -0.78 -1.77 -22.04
C TYR A 17 -0.32 -0.35 -21.76
N THR A 18 -1.25 0.49 -21.37
CA THR A 18 -1.02 1.91 -21.15
C THR A 18 -1.39 2.30 -19.74
N HIS A 19 -0.54 3.10 -19.12
CA HIS A 19 -0.82 3.61 -17.78
C HIS A 19 -1.74 4.82 -17.86
N VAL A 20 -2.78 4.81 -17.03
CA VAL A 20 -3.68 5.93 -16.87
C VAL A 20 -3.66 6.30 -15.39
N PRO A 21 -3.30 7.52 -15.03
CA PRO A 21 -3.22 7.89 -13.61
C PRO A 21 -4.54 7.68 -12.90
N LEU A 22 -4.48 7.42 -11.60
CA LEU A 22 -5.69 7.32 -10.80
C LEU A 22 -6.46 8.62 -10.88
N SER A 23 -7.78 8.50 -10.97
CA SER A 23 -8.61 9.68 -11.07
C SER A 23 -8.65 10.43 -9.74
N PRO A 24 -8.88 11.75 -9.80
CA PRO A 24 -9.09 12.50 -8.55
C PRO A 24 -10.22 11.94 -7.72
N ARG A 25 -11.24 11.38 -8.37
CA ARG A 25 -12.37 10.77 -7.64
C ARG A 25 -11.89 9.62 -6.78
N THR A 26 -11.05 8.74 -7.32
CA THR A 26 -10.52 7.61 -6.58
C THR A 26 -9.66 8.07 -5.41
N LEU A 27 -8.78 9.03 -5.68
CA LEU A 27 -7.91 9.55 -4.62
C LEU A 27 -8.70 10.25 -3.53
N ASN A 28 -9.73 11.02 -3.92
CA ASN A 28 -10.59 11.69 -2.94
C ASN A 28 -11.38 10.68 -2.12
N ALA A 29 -11.85 9.60 -2.74
CA ALA A 29 -12.57 8.56 -2.02
C ALA A 29 -11.67 7.91 -0.97
N TRP A 30 -10.40 7.69 -1.32
CA TRP A 30 -9.45 7.11 -0.39
C TRP A 30 -9.18 8.07 0.78
N VAL A 31 -8.90 9.33 0.48
CA VAL A 31 -8.64 10.32 1.53
C VAL A 31 -9.85 10.44 2.45
N LYS A 32 -11.05 10.50 1.88
CA LYS A 32 -12.26 10.62 2.68
C LYS A 32 -12.45 9.42 3.59
N LEU A 33 -12.19 8.23 3.08
CA LEU A 33 -12.29 7.02 3.86
C LEU A 33 -11.36 7.06 5.07
N VAL A 34 -10.10 7.44 4.84
CA VAL A 34 -9.13 7.51 5.92
C VAL A 34 -9.53 8.58 6.94
N GLU A 35 -10.02 9.72 6.46
CA GLU A 35 -10.40 10.80 7.35
C GLU A 35 -11.60 10.44 8.20
N GLU A 36 -12.56 9.73 7.63
CA GLU A 36 -13.76 9.37 8.35
C GLU A 36 -13.56 8.18 9.28
N LYS A 37 -12.76 7.20 8.86
CA LYS A 37 -12.62 5.96 9.61
C LYS A 37 -11.35 5.89 10.45
N LYS A 38 -10.45 6.84 10.29
CA LYS A 38 -9.25 6.96 11.14
C LYS A 38 -8.47 5.65 11.26
N PHE A 39 -8.26 4.98 10.16
CA PHE A 39 -7.57 3.68 10.14
C PHE A 39 -8.28 2.63 10.97
N GLY A 40 -9.61 2.71 11.04
CA GLY A 40 -10.41 1.64 11.60
C GLY A 40 -10.55 0.49 10.61
N ALA A 41 -11.29 -0.54 11.01
CA ALA A 41 -11.38 -1.78 10.25
C ALA A 41 -11.84 -1.57 8.80
N GLU A 42 -12.69 -0.58 8.57
CA GLU A 42 -13.24 -0.35 7.23
C GLU A 42 -12.20 0.12 6.22
N VAL A 43 -11.06 0.61 6.71
CA VAL A 43 -10.01 1.10 5.80
C VAL A 43 -9.42 -0.04 4.98
N VAL A 44 -9.34 -1.25 5.56
CA VAL A 44 -8.74 -2.38 4.85
C VAL A 44 -9.54 -2.77 3.61
N PRO A 45 -10.85 -3.11 3.71
CA PRO A 45 -11.59 -3.44 2.49
C PRO A 45 -11.74 -2.25 1.56
N GLY A 46 -11.80 -1.03 2.09
CA GLY A 46 -11.85 0.15 1.25
C GLY A 46 -10.59 0.32 0.42
N PHE A 47 -9.43 0.10 1.04
CA PHE A 47 -8.17 0.13 0.30
C PHE A 47 -8.15 -0.95 -0.78
N GLN A 48 -8.59 -2.16 -0.42
CA GLN A 48 -8.58 -3.25 -1.39
C GLN A 48 -9.42 -2.90 -2.61
N ALA A 49 -10.59 -2.34 -2.40
CA ALA A 49 -11.48 -2.00 -3.51
C ALA A 49 -10.88 -0.88 -4.37
N LEU A 50 -10.36 0.16 -3.72
CA LEU A 50 -9.88 1.32 -4.46
C LEU A 50 -8.56 1.07 -5.17
N SER A 51 -7.77 0.12 -4.69
CA SER A 51 -6.45 -0.17 -5.27
C SER A 51 -6.46 -1.32 -6.26
N GLU A 52 -7.61 -1.85 -6.60
CA GLU A 52 -7.67 -2.98 -7.52
C GLU A 52 -7.03 -2.62 -8.85
N GLY A 53 -6.12 -3.45 -9.33
CA GLY A 53 -5.47 -3.23 -10.61
C GLY A 53 -4.37 -2.19 -10.60
N CYS A 54 -4.06 -1.61 -9.45
CA CYS A 54 -3.06 -0.56 -9.37
C CYS A 54 -1.64 -1.10 -9.50
N THR A 55 -0.77 -0.28 -10.08
CA THR A 55 0.67 -0.54 -10.04
C THR A 55 1.19 -0.05 -8.69
N PRO A 56 2.41 -0.45 -8.29
CA PRO A 56 3.02 0.12 -7.09
C PRO A 56 3.09 1.65 -7.12
N TYR A 57 3.33 2.23 -8.30
CA TYR A 57 3.34 3.67 -8.45
C TYR A 57 2.01 4.28 -7.99
N ASP A 58 0.89 3.67 -8.44
CA ASP A 58 -0.43 4.19 -8.10
C ASP A 58 -0.74 4.03 -6.62
N ILE A 59 -0.32 2.91 -6.05
CA ILE A 59 -0.52 2.68 -4.62
C ILE A 59 0.23 3.74 -3.82
N ASN A 60 1.45 4.07 -4.25
CA ASN A 60 2.22 5.10 -3.57
C ASN A 60 1.56 6.47 -3.69
N GLN A 61 0.86 6.75 -4.80
CA GLN A 61 0.08 7.97 -4.91
C GLN A 61 -1.02 8.03 -3.87
N MET A 62 -1.70 6.90 -3.63
CA MET A 62 -2.71 6.83 -2.59
C MET A 62 -2.11 7.08 -1.22
N LEU A 63 -0.98 6.46 -0.92
CA LEU A 63 -0.33 6.64 0.38
C LEU A 63 0.13 8.08 0.58
N ASN A 64 0.64 8.71 -0.47
CA ASN A 64 1.08 10.09 -0.37
C ASN A 64 -0.07 11.03 -0.03
N CYS A 65 -1.28 10.72 -0.48
CA CYS A 65 -2.44 11.55 -0.19
C CYS A 65 -2.79 11.57 1.30
N VAL A 66 -2.38 10.55 2.04
CA VAL A 66 -2.64 10.46 3.48
C VAL A 66 -1.34 10.49 4.27
N GLY A 67 -0.30 11.06 3.68
CA GLY A 67 1.03 11.08 4.30
C GLY A 67 1.11 11.89 5.58
N ASP A 68 0.13 12.74 5.85
CA ASP A 68 0.09 13.51 7.08
C ASP A 68 -0.24 12.64 8.30
N HIS A 69 -0.74 11.42 8.08
CA HIS A 69 -0.97 10.47 9.18
C HIS A 69 0.34 9.76 9.48
N GLN A 70 1.23 10.45 10.16
CA GLN A 70 2.62 10.00 10.31
C GLN A 70 2.78 8.68 11.04
N ALA A 71 2.01 8.47 12.09
CA ALA A 71 2.14 7.21 12.86
C ALA A 71 1.75 6.01 12.00
N ALA A 72 0.66 6.14 11.23
CA ALA A 72 0.24 5.07 10.33
C ALA A 72 1.28 4.87 9.23
N MET A 73 1.81 5.95 8.68
CA MET A 73 2.82 5.85 7.63
C MET A 73 4.08 5.17 8.13
N GLN A 74 4.45 5.40 9.39
CA GLN A 74 5.61 4.74 9.96
C GLN A 74 5.40 3.22 10.07
N ILE A 75 4.20 2.81 10.49
CA ILE A 75 3.87 1.40 10.56
C ILE A 75 3.93 0.76 9.17
N LEU A 76 3.36 1.45 8.17
CA LEU A 76 3.39 0.94 6.80
C LEU A 76 4.82 0.82 6.31
N ARG A 77 5.65 1.81 6.58
CA ARG A 77 7.04 1.80 6.12
C ARG A 77 7.80 0.62 6.71
N GLU A 78 7.59 0.35 7.99
CA GLU A 78 8.25 -0.77 8.63
C GLU A 78 7.82 -2.10 8.03
N ILE A 79 6.53 -2.27 7.79
CA ILE A 79 6.02 -3.50 7.18
C ILE A 79 6.56 -3.66 5.76
N ILE A 80 6.53 -2.58 4.98
CA ILE A 80 7.06 -2.63 3.61
C ILE A 80 8.51 -3.05 3.61
N ASN A 81 9.30 -2.49 4.52
CA ASN A 81 10.73 -2.85 4.58
C ASN A 81 10.93 -4.30 4.95
N GLU A 82 10.14 -4.81 5.89
CA GLU A 82 10.24 -6.21 6.30
C GLU A 82 9.85 -7.15 5.17
N GLU A 83 8.74 -6.84 4.50
CA GLU A 83 8.26 -7.70 3.42
C GLU A 83 9.21 -7.65 2.22
N ALA A 84 9.77 -6.47 1.95
CA ALA A 84 10.73 -6.34 0.85
C ALA A 84 11.99 -7.16 1.14
N ALA A 85 12.47 -7.13 2.38
CA ALA A 85 13.64 -7.92 2.76
C ALA A 85 13.36 -9.42 2.64
N ASP A 86 12.18 -9.84 3.05
CA ASP A 86 11.77 -11.25 2.92
C ASP A 86 11.70 -11.66 1.46
N TRP A 87 11.16 -10.81 0.62
CA TRP A 87 11.11 -11.08 -0.82
C TRP A 87 12.52 -11.29 -1.37
N ASP A 88 13.44 -10.39 -1.02
CA ASP A 88 14.80 -10.48 -1.52
C ASP A 88 15.49 -11.76 -1.06
N ALA A 89 15.22 -12.18 0.17
CA ALA A 89 15.81 -13.41 0.70
C ALA A 89 15.31 -14.64 -0.04
N GLN A 90 14.05 -14.61 -0.46
CA GLN A 90 13.44 -15.73 -1.16
C GLN A 90 13.69 -15.72 -2.68
N HIS A 91 14.20 -14.61 -3.19
CA HIS A 91 14.44 -14.46 -4.63
C HIS A 91 15.86 -13.98 -4.87
N PRO A 92 16.85 -14.86 -4.69
CA PRO A 92 18.25 -14.47 -4.91
C PRO A 92 18.46 -13.99 -6.34
N ILE A 93 19.37 -13.05 -6.50
CA ILE A 93 19.69 -12.53 -7.83
C ILE A 93 20.35 -13.63 -8.64
N PRO A 94 19.80 -13.96 -9.83
CA PRO A 94 20.28 -15.11 -10.59
C PRO A 94 21.57 -14.87 -11.36
N GLY A 95 22.09 -13.67 -11.37
CA GLY A 95 23.32 -13.39 -12.11
C GLY A 95 23.05 -12.48 -13.29
N PRO A 96 24.05 -12.28 -14.17
CA PRO A 96 23.90 -11.32 -15.26
C PRO A 96 22.76 -11.70 -16.19
N LEU A 97 22.03 -10.69 -16.64
CA LEU A 97 20.93 -10.90 -17.58
C LEU A 97 21.44 -10.80 -19.01
N PRO A 98 20.87 -11.60 -19.92
CA PRO A 98 21.13 -11.38 -21.34
C PRO A 98 20.68 -9.98 -21.75
N ALA A 99 21.33 -9.44 -22.74
CA ALA A 99 20.98 -8.11 -23.23
C ALA A 99 19.53 -8.07 -23.65
N GLY A 100 18.85 -6.99 -23.27
CA GLY A 100 17.47 -6.79 -23.66
C GLY A 100 16.44 -7.46 -22.78
N GLN A 101 16.85 -8.21 -21.76
CA GLN A 101 15.90 -8.84 -20.87
C GLN A 101 15.64 -7.97 -19.64
N LEU A 102 14.40 -7.98 -19.21
CA LEU A 102 14.01 -7.28 -18.00
C LEU A 102 14.51 -8.04 -16.79
N ARG A 103 15.07 -7.33 -15.83
CA ARG A 103 15.52 -7.94 -14.59
C ARG A 103 14.32 -8.42 -13.77
N GLU A 104 14.57 -9.33 -12.83
CA GLU A 104 13.54 -9.75 -11.89
C GLU A 104 13.33 -8.64 -10.87
N PRO A 105 12.11 -8.41 -10.42
CA PRO A 105 11.89 -7.33 -9.45
C PRO A 105 12.46 -7.68 -8.09
N ARG A 106 13.09 -6.68 -7.47
CA ARG A 106 13.52 -6.77 -6.09
C ARG A 106 12.41 -6.24 -5.20
N GLY A 107 12.54 -6.42 -3.88
CA GLY A 107 11.55 -5.90 -2.95
C GLY A 107 11.32 -4.41 -3.12
N SER A 108 12.39 -3.64 -3.32
CA SER A 108 12.25 -2.20 -3.53
C SER A 108 11.56 -1.86 -4.85
N ASP A 109 11.71 -2.72 -5.85
CA ASP A 109 10.98 -2.54 -7.12
C ASP A 109 9.48 -2.75 -6.92
N ILE A 110 9.14 -3.76 -6.12
CA ILE A 110 7.73 -4.04 -5.81
C ILE A 110 7.13 -2.88 -5.03
N ALA A 111 7.91 -2.29 -4.12
CA ALA A 111 7.45 -1.12 -3.37
C ALA A 111 7.45 0.16 -4.21
N GLY A 112 7.97 0.11 -5.42
CA GLY A 112 7.93 1.23 -6.34
C GLY A 112 9.01 2.28 -6.12
N THR A 113 10.00 2.01 -5.28
CA THR A 113 11.05 3.00 -5.01
C THR A 113 12.23 2.91 -5.98
N THR A 114 12.43 1.75 -6.59
CA THR A 114 13.54 1.56 -7.51
C THR A 114 13.09 1.08 -8.89
N SER A 115 11.80 1.21 -9.19
CA SER A 115 11.26 0.81 -10.47
C SER A 115 10.42 1.94 -11.06
N THR A 116 10.37 1.97 -12.39
CA THR A 116 9.51 2.92 -13.08
C THR A 116 8.15 2.28 -13.32
N VAL A 117 7.16 3.12 -13.63
CA VAL A 117 5.83 2.63 -13.96
C VAL A 117 5.90 1.68 -15.17
N GLU A 118 6.77 1.98 -16.14
CA GLU A 118 6.92 1.12 -17.31
C GLU A 118 7.45 -0.26 -16.93
N GLU A 119 8.42 -0.30 -16.05
CA GLU A 119 8.94 -1.59 -15.58
C GLU A 119 7.87 -2.38 -14.84
N GLN A 120 7.08 -1.68 -14.04
CA GLN A 120 6.01 -2.33 -13.29
C GLN A 120 4.97 -2.94 -14.23
N ILE A 121 4.62 -2.23 -15.31
CA ILE A 121 3.70 -2.75 -16.30
C ILE A 121 4.30 -3.94 -17.03
N GLU A 122 5.61 -3.86 -17.35
CA GLU A 122 6.28 -4.99 -17.99
C GLU A 122 6.16 -6.24 -17.14
N TRP A 123 6.48 -6.15 -15.86
CA TRP A 123 6.37 -7.31 -14.97
C TRP A 123 4.95 -7.82 -14.84
N MET A 124 3.99 -6.92 -14.75
CA MET A 124 2.59 -7.30 -14.49
C MET A 124 1.92 -7.92 -15.71
N PHE A 125 2.24 -7.42 -16.91
CA PHE A 125 1.43 -7.77 -18.08
C PHE A 125 2.21 -8.28 -19.27
N ARG A 126 3.45 -7.85 -19.48
CA ARG A 126 4.16 -8.16 -20.72
C ARG A 126 5.22 -9.25 -20.60
N ALA A 127 5.72 -9.48 -19.39
CA ALA A 127 6.77 -10.47 -19.19
C ALA A 127 6.26 -11.86 -19.53
N GLN A 128 7.16 -12.72 -20.00
CA GLN A 128 6.80 -14.08 -20.32
C GLN A 128 6.29 -14.82 -19.10
N ASN A 129 6.93 -14.58 -17.94
CA ASN A 129 6.47 -15.09 -16.66
C ASN A 129 6.08 -13.90 -15.81
N PRO A 130 4.83 -13.45 -15.89
CA PRO A 130 4.42 -12.23 -15.20
C PRO A 130 4.60 -12.32 -13.70
N VAL A 131 5.01 -11.21 -13.11
CA VAL A 131 5.10 -11.05 -11.66
C VAL A 131 4.12 -9.95 -11.29
N PRO A 132 3.06 -10.27 -10.54
CA PRO A 132 2.02 -9.28 -10.23
C PRO A 132 2.46 -8.32 -9.13
N VAL A 133 3.42 -7.45 -9.45
CA VAL A 133 4.02 -6.57 -8.45
C VAL A 133 2.99 -5.67 -7.75
N GLY A 134 1.96 -5.24 -8.46
CA GLY A 134 0.91 -4.43 -7.86
C GLY A 134 0.15 -5.19 -6.77
N ASN A 135 -0.24 -6.43 -7.08
CA ASN A 135 -0.97 -7.24 -6.11
C ASN A 135 -0.08 -7.63 -4.92
N ILE A 136 1.20 -7.85 -5.17
CA ILE A 136 2.13 -8.17 -4.09
C ILE A 136 2.24 -6.97 -3.16
N TYR A 137 2.43 -5.78 -3.72
CA TYR A 137 2.54 -4.58 -2.91
C TYR A 137 1.23 -4.27 -2.16
N ARG A 138 0.10 -4.47 -2.83
CA ARG A 138 -1.20 -4.32 -2.16
C ARG A 138 -1.29 -5.18 -0.90
N LYS A 139 -0.79 -6.41 -1.00
CA LYS A 139 -0.83 -7.32 0.14
C LYS A 139 0.03 -6.79 1.29
N TRP A 140 1.21 -6.27 0.97
CA TRP A 140 2.09 -5.68 1.99
C TRP A 140 1.40 -4.51 2.69
N ILE A 141 0.78 -3.62 1.89
CA ILE A 141 0.06 -2.48 2.45
C ILE A 141 -1.11 -2.97 3.31
N GLN A 142 -1.80 -4.00 2.85
CA GLN A 142 -2.90 -4.56 3.61
C GLN A 142 -2.44 -5.07 4.98
N ILE A 143 -1.30 -5.75 5.02
CA ILE A 143 -0.73 -6.21 6.28
C ILE A 143 -0.45 -5.03 7.20
N GLY A 144 0.12 -3.97 6.64
CA GLY A 144 0.40 -2.76 7.41
C GLY A 144 -0.85 -2.07 7.91
N LEU A 145 -1.88 -1.99 7.07
CA LEU A 145 -3.15 -1.39 7.47
C LEU A 145 -3.82 -2.20 8.57
N GLN A 146 -3.74 -3.52 8.48
CA GLN A 146 -4.29 -4.38 9.53
C GLN A 146 -3.57 -4.14 10.86
N LYS A 147 -2.27 -3.91 10.80
CA LYS A 147 -1.53 -3.58 12.01
C LYS A 147 -1.98 -2.24 12.57
N CYS A 148 -2.21 -1.25 11.70
CA CYS A 148 -2.74 0.05 12.13
C CYS A 148 -4.08 -0.11 12.81
N VAL A 149 -4.96 -0.94 12.25
CA VAL A 149 -6.28 -1.18 12.82
C VAL A 149 -6.15 -1.74 14.25
N ARG A 150 -5.26 -2.72 14.42
CA ARG A 150 -5.08 -3.32 15.73
C ARG A 150 -4.55 -2.30 16.74
N MET A 151 -3.64 -1.44 16.31
CA MET A 151 -3.01 -0.49 17.22
C MET A 151 -3.91 0.69 17.56
N TYR A 152 -4.81 1.06 16.65
CA TYR A 152 -5.65 2.22 16.83
C TYR A 152 -7.10 1.86 17.10
N ASN A 153 -7.38 0.60 17.40
CA ASN A 153 -8.74 0.16 17.70
C ASN A 153 -9.22 0.80 18.99
N PRO A 154 -10.24 1.64 18.96
CA PRO A 154 -10.75 2.28 20.19
C PRO A 154 -11.17 1.29 21.25
N THR A 155 -11.68 0.12 20.86
CA THR A 155 -12.10 -0.89 21.81
C THR A 155 -10.91 -1.38 22.62
N ASN A 156 -9.76 -1.58 21.98
CA ASN A 156 -8.56 -1.99 22.69
C ASN A 156 -8.12 -0.90 23.66
N ILE A 157 -8.22 0.35 23.27
CA ILE A 157 -7.83 1.45 24.13
C ILE A 157 -8.70 1.47 25.38
N LEU A 158 -9.99 1.26 25.20
CA LEU A 158 -10.91 1.27 26.32
C LEU A 158 -10.67 0.09 27.26
N ASP A 159 -10.36 -1.05 26.71
CA ASP A 159 -10.13 -2.21 27.54
C ASP A 159 -8.93 -2.04 28.43
N VAL A 160 -7.99 -1.32 27.92
CA VAL A 160 -6.81 -1.10 28.68
C VAL A 160 -7.06 -0.21 29.86
N LYS A 161 -7.90 0.49 29.97
CA LYS A 161 -8.23 1.41 30.84
C LYS A 161 -8.28 1.23 32.05
N GLN A 162 -8.09 1.15 31.69
CA GLN A 162 -8.06 1.27 32.31
C GLN A 162 -8.12 1.59 32.93
N GLY A 163 -8.09 1.99 33.19
CA GLY A 163 -8.08 2.45 33.58
C GLY A 163 -8.24 3.17 33.72
N PRO A 164 -8.09 3.88 33.93
CA PRO A 164 -8.11 4.77 33.82
C PRO A 164 -7.66 5.49 33.84
N LYS A 165 -7.05 5.96 33.64
CA LYS A 165 -6.43 6.66 33.35
C LYS A 165 -5.78 7.18 33.19
N GLU A 166 -5.25 7.40 32.99
CA GLU A 166 -4.53 7.93 32.49
C GLU A 166 -4.17 8.13 32.07
N PRO A 167 -4.16 8.15 32.23
CA PRO A 167 -3.68 8.65 31.57
C PRO A 167 -3.33 8.66 30.82
N PHE A 168 -3.30 8.81 30.26
CA PHE A 168 -2.66 9.09 29.30
C PHE A 168 -2.43 9.31 28.95
N GLN A 169 -2.46 9.56 29.22
CA GLN A 169 -2.00 10.07 28.71
C GLN A 169 -1.39 9.86 28.36
N SER A 170 -1.57 9.81 28.64
CA SER A 170 -0.88 9.79 28.07
C SER A 170 -0.53 9.21 27.40
N TYR A 171 -0.74 9.07 27.66
CA TYR A 171 -0.37 8.81 26.89
C TYR A 171 -0.66 8.91 26.36
N VAL A 172 -1.07 9.11 26.67
CA VAL A 172 -1.22 9.56 26.12
C VAL A 172 -1.02 9.88 25.68
N ASP A 173 -1.13 10.21 25.78
CA ASP A 173 -0.76 10.68 25.34
C ASP A 173 -0.52 10.27 24.86
N ARG A 174 -0.67 10.09 25.25
CA ARG A 174 -0.33 9.89 24.77
C ARG A 174 -0.67 9.50 24.16
N PHE A 175 -1.19 9.37 24.39
CA PHE A 175 -1.32 9.22 23.87
C PHE A 175 -1.83 9.40 23.73
N TYR A 176 -2.10 9.84 23.96
CA TYR A 176 -2.29 10.44 23.89
C TYR A 176 -2.54 10.78 23.58
N LYS A 177 -2.70 11.00 23.69
CA LYS A 177 -2.69 11.39 23.53
C LYS A 177 -3.10 11.13 22.94
N SER A 178 -3.26 10.75 23.14
CA SER A 178 -3.31 10.56 22.71
C SER A 178 -3.89 10.42 22.43
N LEU A 179 -4.36 10.64 22.55
CA LEU A 179 -4.52 10.77 22.43
C LEU A 179 -4.76 11.17 22.37
N ARG A 180 -5.02 11.70 22.33
CA ARG A 180 -4.78 12.30 22.41
C ARG A 180 -4.76 12.70 22.10
#